data_2897a9558103dc5f0e954c7d004d5b52
#
_entry.id   2897a9558103dc5f0e954c7d004d5b52
#
_cell.length_a   1.000
_cell.length_b   1.000
_cell.length_c   1.000
_cell.angle_alpha   90.00
_cell.angle_beta   90.00
_cell.angle_gamma   90.00
#
_symmetry.space_group_name_H-M   'P 1'
#
loop_
_entity.id
_entity.type
_entity.pdbx_description
1 polymer ?
#
loop_
_entity_poly.entity_id
_entity_poly.type
_entity_poly.pdbx_seq_one_letter_code
_entity_poly.pdbx_strand_id
1 'polypeptide(L)'
;MKEYFIDDQNAYMRYQVFPGDGSPILFIHGLGCAGSFDYGEVVSQECLKDHRCILIDLLGAGYSDKSEDFDYRVSSHAAYLKSFVESLELTNLTIFGHSLGGPIAIELAKLCLDRVEHLILSEPNLDPSTFGSSSFEIASFSEKEFIDFGFCKVLAESKNSGNSMWAVTLAQWSPYAVHRMSVNAVQGGQTSWRQMLYDLNLPKAVIFGRKSLPDNDYTSLAEAGVPLRVVEDAGHSMAWENPSGLAQAIVAGLKD
;
A
#
# COMPACT_ATOMS: atom_id res chain seq x y z
N MET A 1 9.90 -1.95 17.05
CA MET A 1 9.69 -2.88 15.92
C MET A 1 9.25 -4.22 16.48
N LYS A 2 8.20 -4.81 15.93
CA LYS A 2 7.71 -6.16 16.21
C LYS A 2 7.90 -7.04 14.99
N GLU A 3 7.71 -8.35 15.14
CA GLU A 3 7.84 -9.31 14.06
C GLU A 3 6.68 -10.30 14.04
N TYR A 4 6.32 -10.76 12.85
CA TYR A 4 5.38 -11.82 12.59
C TYR A 4 6.04 -12.86 11.69
N PHE A 5 6.09 -14.11 12.14
CA PHE A 5 6.66 -15.21 11.37
C PHE A 5 5.63 -15.76 10.40
N ILE A 6 6.00 -15.86 9.14
CA ILE A 6 5.18 -16.41 8.06
C ILE A 6 5.72 -17.81 7.77
N ASP A 7 5.04 -18.82 8.32
CA ASP A 7 5.50 -20.22 8.34
C ASP A 7 5.80 -20.74 6.92
N ASP A 8 4.86 -20.54 5.98
CA ASP A 8 5.00 -21.03 4.59
C ASP A 8 6.18 -20.43 3.83
N GLN A 9 6.67 -19.29 4.29
CA GLN A 9 7.78 -18.57 3.65
C GLN A 9 9.08 -18.65 4.45
N ASN A 10 9.04 -19.21 5.67
CA ASN A 10 10.16 -19.22 6.61
C ASN A 10 10.81 -17.83 6.73
N ALA A 11 9.99 -16.80 6.86
CA ALA A 11 10.38 -15.39 6.80
C ALA A 11 9.61 -14.54 7.81
N TYR A 12 10.23 -13.47 8.28
CA TYR A 12 9.61 -12.53 9.20
C TYR A 12 9.13 -11.27 8.48
N MET A 13 7.85 -10.93 8.65
CA MET A 13 7.34 -9.58 8.40
C MET A 13 7.57 -8.72 9.63
N ARG A 14 8.06 -7.50 9.43
CA ARG A 14 8.26 -6.51 10.50
C ARG A 14 7.13 -5.49 10.51
N TYR A 15 6.78 -5.04 11.72
CA TYR A 15 5.74 -4.03 11.88
C TYR A 15 5.95 -3.17 13.12
N GLN A 16 5.34 -2.00 13.12
CA GLN A 16 5.29 -1.09 14.26
C GLN A 16 3.85 -0.94 14.72
N VAL A 17 3.66 -0.69 16.02
CA VAL A 17 2.36 -0.42 16.61
C VAL A 17 2.42 0.90 17.36
N PHE A 18 1.60 1.84 16.96
CA PHE A 18 1.31 3.05 17.69
C PHE A 18 0.05 2.78 18.53
N PRO A 19 0.14 2.97 19.87
CA PRO A 19 -0.95 2.60 20.77
C PRO A 19 -2.15 3.54 20.60
N GLY A 20 -3.33 3.01 20.83
CA GLY A 20 -4.61 3.69 20.91
C GLY A 20 -5.66 2.69 21.36
N ASP A 21 -6.73 3.18 22.01
CA ASP A 21 -7.82 2.36 22.54
C ASP A 21 -8.96 2.18 21.53
N GLY A 22 -8.95 2.93 20.43
CA GLY A 22 -9.95 2.84 19.36
C GLY A 22 -9.69 1.70 18.37
N SER A 23 -10.57 1.60 17.37
CA SER A 23 -10.49 0.60 16.30
C SER A 23 -9.13 0.63 15.61
N PRO A 24 -8.53 -0.55 15.30
CA PRO A 24 -7.22 -0.62 14.69
C PRO A 24 -7.23 -0.17 13.24
N ILE A 25 -6.16 0.47 12.80
CA ILE A 25 -5.90 0.82 11.39
C ILE A 25 -4.62 0.12 10.95
N LEU A 26 -4.72 -0.74 9.94
CA LEU A 26 -3.60 -1.42 9.30
C LEU A 26 -3.16 -0.63 8.06
N PHE A 27 -1.92 -0.19 8.03
CA PHE A 27 -1.34 0.58 6.93
C PHE A 27 -0.53 -0.32 6.00
N ILE A 28 -0.96 -0.41 4.73
CA ILE A 28 -0.32 -1.18 3.67
C ILE A 28 0.28 -0.21 2.64
N HIS A 29 1.58 -0.22 2.53
CA HIS A 29 2.33 0.70 1.66
C HIS A 29 2.38 0.23 0.20
N GLY A 30 2.77 1.14 -0.70
CA GLY A 30 2.97 0.89 -2.12
C GLY A 30 4.36 0.35 -2.47
N LEU A 31 4.60 0.18 -3.79
CA LEU A 31 5.87 -0.25 -4.34
C LEU A 31 6.98 0.75 -4.01
N GLY A 32 8.11 0.27 -3.53
CA GLY A 32 9.26 1.09 -3.15
C GLY A 32 9.08 1.88 -1.85
N CYS A 33 7.95 1.75 -1.18
CA CYS A 33 7.61 2.34 0.10
C CYS A 33 7.82 1.34 1.25
N ALA A 34 7.69 1.80 2.50
CA ALA A 34 7.68 0.92 3.68
C ALA A 34 6.89 1.57 4.81
N GLY A 35 6.05 0.81 5.50
CA GLY A 35 5.20 1.36 6.56
C GLY A 35 6.01 2.04 7.66
N SER A 36 7.17 1.46 8.00
CA SER A 36 8.08 1.97 9.01
C SER A 36 8.74 3.32 8.65
N PHE A 37 8.80 3.68 7.36
CA PHE A 37 9.40 4.93 6.88
C PHE A 37 8.34 5.98 6.53
N ASP A 38 7.20 5.56 5.95
CA ASP A 38 6.28 6.49 5.30
C ASP A 38 5.23 7.06 6.25
N TYR A 39 4.75 6.26 7.23
CA TYR A 39 3.54 6.63 7.96
C TYR A 39 3.77 7.11 9.39
N GLY A 40 5.01 7.12 9.88
CA GLY A 40 5.31 7.55 11.26
C GLY A 40 4.78 8.95 11.58
N GLU A 41 4.96 9.91 10.67
CA GLU A 41 4.49 11.28 10.84
C GLU A 41 2.96 11.39 10.68
N VAL A 42 2.37 10.58 9.82
CA VAL A 42 0.90 10.52 9.63
C VAL A 42 0.21 10.04 10.90
N VAL A 43 0.66 8.91 11.47
CA VAL A 43 0.00 8.32 12.65
C VAL A 43 0.30 9.06 13.94
N SER A 44 1.28 9.97 13.95
CA SER A 44 1.57 10.85 15.09
C SER A 44 0.63 12.07 15.15
N GLN A 45 -0.20 12.28 14.14
CA GLN A 45 -1.14 13.42 14.14
C GLN A 45 -2.23 13.24 15.19
N GLU A 46 -2.59 14.33 15.85
CA GLU A 46 -3.58 14.38 16.96
C GLU A 46 -4.90 13.71 16.61
N CYS A 47 -5.36 13.78 15.35
CA CYS A 47 -6.61 13.20 14.92
C CYS A 47 -6.59 11.67 14.85
N LEU A 48 -5.41 11.02 14.85
CA LEU A 48 -5.25 9.57 14.85
C LEU A 48 -4.80 9.00 16.20
N LYS A 49 -4.55 9.83 17.22
CA LYS A 49 -3.99 9.41 18.51
C LYS A 49 -4.80 8.36 19.26
N ASP A 50 -6.12 8.35 19.07
CA ASP A 50 -7.00 7.40 19.74
C ASP A 50 -7.08 6.05 19.00
N HIS A 51 -6.58 5.98 17.76
CA HIS A 51 -6.56 4.75 16.96
C HIS A 51 -5.29 3.94 17.20
N ARG A 52 -5.43 2.62 17.32
CA ARG A 52 -4.30 1.70 17.29
C ARG A 52 -3.80 1.57 15.86
N CYS A 53 -2.71 2.26 15.50
CA CYS A 53 -2.14 2.20 14.14
C CYS A 53 -1.07 1.12 14.03
N ILE A 54 -1.17 0.27 13.01
CA ILE A 54 -0.26 -0.84 12.72
C ILE A 54 0.38 -0.57 11.36
N LEU A 55 1.68 -0.27 11.36
CA LEU A 55 2.47 0.02 10.16
C LEU A 55 3.26 -1.21 9.81
N ILE A 56 2.98 -1.84 8.67
CA ILE A 56 3.70 -3.04 8.22
C ILE A 56 4.74 -2.70 7.17
N ASP A 57 5.86 -3.40 7.20
CA ASP A 57 6.74 -3.53 6.06
C ASP A 57 6.40 -4.86 5.38
N LEU A 58 5.89 -4.82 4.15
CA LEU A 58 5.60 -6.04 3.39
C LEU A 58 6.87 -6.89 3.21
N LEU A 59 6.74 -8.21 3.01
CA LEU A 59 7.89 -9.03 2.63
C LEU A 59 8.63 -8.39 1.46
N GLY A 60 9.95 -8.41 1.50
CA GLY A 60 10.79 -7.78 0.51
C GLY A 60 11.06 -6.30 0.72
N ALA A 61 10.35 -5.63 1.63
CA ALA A 61 10.40 -4.20 1.89
C ALA A 61 10.97 -3.86 3.27
N GLY A 62 11.57 -2.69 3.39
CA GLY A 62 11.98 -2.11 4.67
C GLY A 62 12.79 -3.07 5.54
N TYR A 63 12.33 -3.29 6.76
CA TYR A 63 12.96 -4.18 7.75
C TYR A 63 12.48 -5.63 7.67
N SER A 64 11.48 -5.95 6.84
CA SER A 64 11.01 -7.32 6.62
C SER A 64 12.03 -8.15 5.85
N ASP A 65 11.95 -9.48 6.03
CA ASP A 65 12.83 -10.41 5.33
C ASP A 65 12.62 -10.35 3.81
N LYS A 66 13.66 -10.68 3.06
CA LYS A 66 13.73 -10.54 1.60
C LYS A 66 13.89 -11.92 0.96
N SER A 67 12.80 -12.72 1.00
CA SER A 67 12.78 -14.06 0.45
C SER A 67 12.87 -14.04 -1.09
N GLU A 68 13.79 -14.81 -1.67
CA GLU A 68 13.89 -14.99 -3.11
C GLU A 68 12.85 -16.00 -3.64
N ASP A 69 12.30 -16.84 -2.76
CA ASP A 69 11.32 -17.87 -3.11
C ASP A 69 9.87 -17.35 -3.13
N PHE A 70 9.60 -16.19 -2.51
CA PHE A 70 8.27 -15.60 -2.49
C PHE A 70 7.91 -15.00 -3.86
N ASP A 71 6.68 -15.18 -4.30
CA ASP A 71 6.23 -14.75 -5.64
C ASP A 71 5.89 -13.24 -5.74
N TYR A 72 5.72 -12.58 -4.59
CA TYR A 72 5.41 -11.15 -4.46
C TYR A 72 4.14 -10.70 -5.20
N ARG A 73 3.18 -11.59 -5.40
CA ARG A 73 1.88 -11.24 -5.97
C ARG A 73 1.00 -10.53 -4.94
N VAL A 74 0.11 -9.69 -5.43
CA VAL A 74 -0.92 -9.01 -4.61
C VAL A 74 -1.70 -10.03 -3.78
N SER A 75 -2.16 -11.12 -4.40
CA SER A 75 -2.91 -12.18 -3.71
C SER A 75 -2.10 -12.92 -2.64
N SER A 76 -0.80 -13.12 -2.87
CA SER A 76 0.09 -13.79 -1.91
C SER A 76 0.37 -12.89 -0.71
N HIS A 77 0.55 -11.58 -0.93
CA HIS A 77 0.60 -10.62 0.16
C HIS A 77 -0.70 -10.59 0.97
N ALA A 78 -1.85 -10.52 0.30
CA ALA A 78 -3.15 -10.54 0.99
C ALA A 78 -3.37 -11.83 1.82
N ALA A 79 -2.90 -12.97 1.32
CA ALA A 79 -3.04 -14.26 2.00
C ALA A 79 -2.28 -14.31 3.34
N TYR A 80 -1.00 -13.96 3.40
CA TYR A 80 -0.30 -13.95 4.68
C TYR A 80 -0.74 -12.82 5.60
N LEU A 81 -1.18 -11.67 5.05
CA LEU A 81 -1.76 -10.60 5.85
C LEU A 81 -3.08 -11.01 6.50
N LYS A 82 -3.88 -11.86 5.86
CA LYS A 82 -5.05 -12.47 6.50
C LYS A 82 -4.63 -13.24 7.76
N SER A 83 -3.63 -14.13 7.66
CA SER A 83 -3.12 -14.87 8.81
C SER A 83 -2.55 -13.94 9.89
N PHE A 84 -1.90 -12.85 9.50
CA PHE A 84 -1.42 -11.82 10.44
C PHE A 84 -2.59 -11.15 11.18
N VAL A 85 -3.64 -10.73 10.48
CA VAL A 85 -4.86 -10.12 11.07
C VAL A 85 -5.51 -11.09 12.05
N GLU A 86 -5.61 -12.38 11.70
CA GLU A 86 -6.14 -13.44 12.55
C GLU A 86 -5.27 -13.67 13.80
N SER A 87 -3.95 -13.71 13.65
CA SER A 87 -3.00 -13.95 14.76
C SER A 87 -3.00 -12.83 15.82
N LEU A 88 -3.32 -11.60 15.40
CA LEU A 88 -3.47 -10.46 16.30
C LEU A 88 -4.92 -10.27 16.79
N GLU A 89 -5.82 -11.18 16.40
CA GLU A 89 -7.26 -11.13 16.75
C GLU A 89 -7.91 -9.78 16.41
N LEU A 90 -7.46 -9.14 15.31
CA LEU A 90 -7.98 -7.82 14.93
C LEU A 90 -9.44 -7.94 14.48
N THR A 91 -10.29 -7.06 15.01
CA THR A 91 -11.70 -6.88 14.65
C THR A 91 -12.00 -5.39 14.53
N ASN A 92 -13.11 -5.03 13.90
CA ASN A 92 -13.46 -3.65 13.58
C ASN A 92 -12.29 -2.93 12.89
N LEU A 93 -11.60 -3.68 12.01
CA LEU A 93 -10.35 -3.25 11.38
C LEU A 93 -10.61 -2.26 10.27
N THR A 94 -9.92 -1.13 10.29
CA THR A 94 -9.75 -0.30 9.10
C THR A 94 -8.49 -0.74 8.35
N ILE A 95 -8.61 -0.99 7.06
CA ILE A 95 -7.46 -1.23 6.20
C ILE A 95 -7.20 0.04 5.39
N PHE A 96 -5.99 0.59 5.52
CA PHE A 96 -5.48 1.64 4.66
C PHE A 96 -4.50 1.05 3.66
N GLY A 97 -4.69 1.36 2.36
CA GLY A 97 -3.80 0.90 1.29
C GLY A 97 -3.41 2.02 0.33
N HIS A 98 -2.11 2.18 0.08
CA HIS A 98 -1.57 3.20 -0.83
C HIS A 98 -1.02 2.57 -2.11
N SER A 99 -1.32 3.17 -3.28
CA SER A 99 -0.76 2.77 -4.57
C SER A 99 -0.92 1.25 -4.81
N LEU A 100 0.16 0.48 -5.04
CA LEU A 100 0.13 -1.00 -5.12
C LEU A 100 -0.25 -1.69 -3.80
N GLY A 101 -0.20 -1.00 -2.66
CA GLY A 101 -0.83 -1.47 -1.42
C GLY A 101 -2.35 -1.45 -1.47
N GLY A 102 -2.93 -0.67 -2.39
CA GLY A 102 -4.38 -0.61 -2.60
C GLY A 102 -5.00 -1.94 -3.02
N PRO A 103 -4.56 -2.58 -4.11
CA PRO A 103 -5.04 -3.90 -4.48
C PRO A 103 -4.80 -4.96 -3.40
N ILE A 104 -3.69 -4.90 -2.66
CA ILE A 104 -3.45 -5.79 -1.51
C ILE A 104 -4.52 -5.56 -0.44
N ALA A 105 -4.84 -4.30 -0.13
CA ALA A 105 -5.87 -3.92 0.83
C ALA A 105 -7.27 -4.39 0.38
N ILE A 106 -7.60 -4.27 -0.91
CA ILE A 106 -8.87 -4.73 -1.49
C ILE A 106 -9.00 -6.27 -1.35
N GLU A 107 -7.97 -7.01 -1.73
CA GLU A 107 -7.99 -8.48 -1.62
C GLU A 107 -8.04 -8.93 -0.15
N LEU A 108 -7.27 -8.28 0.74
CA LEU A 108 -7.30 -8.55 2.16
C LEU A 108 -8.69 -8.25 2.76
N ALA A 109 -9.31 -7.13 2.43
CA ALA A 109 -10.65 -6.80 2.88
C ALA A 109 -11.68 -7.86 2.46
N LYS A 110 -11.58 -8.37 1.24
CA LYS A 110 -12.41 -9.48 0.75
C LYS A 110 -12.20 -10.77 1.53
N LEU A 111 -10.94 -11.07 1.91
CA LEU A 111 -10.58 -12.27 2.67
C LEU A 111 -10.99 -12.22 4.15
N CYS A 112 -11.23 -11.01 4.70
CA CYS A 112 -11.48 -10.75 6.12
C CYS A 112 -12.76 -9.92 6.34
N LEU A 113 -13.80 -10.07 5.50
CA LEU A 113 -15.02 -9.25 5.56
C LEU A 113 -15.69 -9.22 6.93
N ASP A 114 -15.59 -10.30 7.69
CA ASP A 114 -16.13 -10.43 9.06
C ASP A 114 -15.34 -9.64 10.10
N ARG A 115 -14.17 -9.11 9.76
CA ARG A 115 -13.25 -8.40 10.65
C ARG A 115 -13.03 -6.94 10.24
N VAL A 116 -13.33 -6.61 8.98
CA VAL A 116 -13.07 -5.28 8.40
C VAL A 116 -14.29 -4.39 8.51
N GLU A 117 -14.11 -3.21 9.08
CA GLU A 117 -15.15 -2.20 9.21
C GLU A 117 -15.07 -1.14 8.11
N HIS A 118 -13.83 -0.72 7.73
CA HIS A 118 -13.62 0.30 6.71
C HIS A 118 -12.44 -0.06 5.79
N LEU A 119 -12.53 0.36 4.53
CA LEU A 119 -11.45 0.31 3.55
C LEU A 119 -11.14 1.72 3.05
N ILE A 120 -9.96 2.23 3.39
CA ILE A 120 -9.48 3.56 2.97
C ILE A 120 -8.33 3.36 2.00
N LEU A 121 -8.44 3.90 0.81
CA LEU A 121 -7.41 3.79 -0.22
C LEU A 121 -6.83 5.16 -0.56
N SER A 122 -5.56 5.21 -0.90
CA SER A 122 -4.86 6.41 -1.32
C SER A 122 -4.23 6.18 -2.69
N GLU A 123 -4.79 6.81 -3.72
CA GLU A 123 -4.39 6.65 -5.14
C GLU A 123 -4.05 5.20 -5.50
N PRO A 124 -5.00 4.26 -5.32
CA PRO A 124 -4.75 2.84 -5.49
C PRO A 124 -4.57 2.46 -6.97
N ASN A 125 -3.75 1.44 -7.24
CA ASN A 125 -3.75 0.78 -8.54
C ASN A 125 -5.04 -0.07 -8.67
N LEU A 126 -6.01 0.36 -9.44
CA LEU A 126 -7.28 -0.36 -9.62
C LEU A 126 -7.27 -1.26 -10.87
N ASP A 127 -6.42 -0.95 -11.82
CA ASP A 127 -6.28 -1.65 -13.09
C ASP A 127 -4.82 -2.05 -13.36
N PRO A 128 -4.55 -2.94 -14.31
CA PRO A 128 -3.20 -3.29 -14.74
C PRO A 128 -2.38 -2.05 -15.10
N SER A 129 -1.16 -2.00 -14.60
CA SER A 129 -0.23 -0.91 -14.88
C SER A 129 0.13 -0.85 -16.36
N THR A 130 0.13 0.36 -16.94
CA THR A 130 0.37 0.59 -18.35
C THR A 130 1.62 1.43 -18.58
N PHE A 131 1.98 1.63 -19.84
CA PHE A 131 3.12 2.48 -20.27
C PHE A 131 3.11 3.85 -19.57
N GLY A 132 4.26 4.26 -19.08
CA GLY A 132 4.46 5.50 -18.33
C GLY A 132 4.37 5.34 -16.81
N SER A 133 3.98 4.17 -16.31
CA SER A 133 4.07 3.86 -14.87
C SER A 133 5.41 3.22 -14.51
N SER A 134 5.93 3.48 -13.30
CA SER A 134 7.16 2.86 -12.80
C SER A 134 7.09 1.33 -12.83
N SER A 135 5.94 0.74 -12.51
CA SER A 135 5.76 -0.71 -12.56
C SER A 135 5.89 -1.27 -13.97
N PHE A 136 5.38 -0.55 -14.99
CA PHE A 136 5.51 -0.98 -16.38
C PHE A 136 6.97 -0.93 -16.85
N GLU A 137 7.68 0.14 -16.52
CA GLU A 137 9.10 0.30 -16.85
C GLU A 137 9.96 -0.79 -16.19
N ILE A 138 9.73 -1.07 -14.92
CA ILE A 138 10.41 -2.14 -14.18
C ILE A 138 10.09 -3.51 -14.77
N ALA A 139 8.84 -3.80 -15.05
CA ALA A 139 8.40 -5.07 -15.63
C ALA A 139 8.88 -5.30 -17.07
N SER A 140 9.40 -4.25 -17.76
CA SER A 140 9.97 -4.39 -19.10
C SER A 140 11.34 -5.07 -19.11
N PHE A 141 12.04 -5.13 -17.97
CA PHE A 141 13.25 -5.93 -17.80
C PHE A 141 12.88 -7.41 -17.58
N SER A 142 13.75 -8.33 -18.02
CA SER A 142 13.73 -9.67 -17.42
C SER A 142 14.16 -9.60 -15.95
N GLU A 143 13.73 -10.55 -15.12
CA GLU A 143 14.09 -10.57 -13.69
C GLU A 143 15.61 -10.50 -13.52
N LYS A 144 16.36 -11.28 -14.32
CA LYS A 144 17.82 -11.29 -14.26
C LYS A 144 18.42 -9.93 -14.59
N GLU A 145 17.99 -9.28 -15.66
CA GLU A 145 18.48 -7.95 -16.06
C GLU A 145 18.16 -6.90 -14.99
N PHE A 146 16.97 -6.98 -14.42
CA PHE A 146 16.58 -6.06 -13.35
C PHE A 146 17.47 -6.20 -12.12
N ILE A 147 17.76 -7.43 -11.70
CA ILE A 147 18.64 -7.71 -10.56
C ILE A 147 20.06 -7.27 -10.86
N ASP A 148 20.59 -7.60 -12.04
CA ASP A 148 21.99 -7.34 -12.41
C ASP A 148 22.31 -5.84 -12.53
N PHE A 149 21.37 -5.02 -13.06
CA PHE A 149 21.60 -3.59 -13.28
C PHE A 149 20.36 -2.69 -13.23
N GLY A 150 19.17 -3.21 -13.55
CA GLY A 150 17.95 -2.42 -13.66
C GLY A 150 17.56 -1.74 -12.34
N PHE A 151 17.71 -2.43 -11.22
CA PHE A 151 17.43 -1.88 -9.90
C PHE A 151 18.30 -0.66 -9.59
N CYS A 152 19.60 -0.76 -9.81
CA CYS A 152 20.53 0.37 -9.61
C CYS A 152 20.21 1.54 -10.54
N LYS A 153 19.80 1.23 -11.79
CA LYS A 153 19.37 2.26 -12.77
C LYS A 153 18.14 3.02 -12.27
N VAL A 154 17.09 2.31 -11.85
CA VAL A 154 15.86 2.92 -11.33
C VAL A 154 16.15 3.80 -10.10
N LEU A 155 17.01 3.34 -9.19
CA LEU A 155 17.44 4.13 -8.01
C LEU A 155 18.13 5.42 -8.41
N ALA A 156 19.04 5.36 -9.39
CA ALA A 156 19.78 6.52 -9.87
C ALA A 156 18.85 7.52 -10.59
N GLU A 157 17.96 7.04 -11.44
CA GLU A 157 16.99 7.86 -12.16
C GLU A 157 16.01 8.56 -11.20
N SER A 158 15.53 7.85 -10.18
CA SER A 158 14.64 8.42 -9.16
C SER A 158 15.31 9.55 -8.37
N LYS A 159 16.59 9.39 -8.02
CA LYS A 159 17.35 10.46 -7.36
C LYS A 159 17.52 11.66 -8.28
N ASN A 160 17.83 11.43 -9.55
CA ASN A 160 18.09 12.50 -10.53
C ASN A 160 16.82 13.26 -10.94
N SER A 161 15.66 12.60 -10.92
CA SER A 161 14.36 13.23 -11.21
C SER A 161 13.73 13.97 -10.03
N GLY A 162 14.41 14.02 -8.88
CA GLY A 162 13.92 14.68 -7.68
C GLY A 162 13.04 13.82 -6.76
N ASN A 163 12.80 12.55 -7.13
CA ASN A 163 12.05 11.61 -6.29
C ASN A 163 12.97 10.91 -5.26
N SER A 164 13.73 11.72 -4.53
CA SER A 164 14.80 11.25 -3.65
C SER A 164 14.27 10.43 -2.46
N MET A 165 13.11 10.80 -1.92
CA MET A 165 12.50 10.07 -0.79
C MET A 165 12.12 8.66 -1.20
N TRP A 166 11.45 8.49 -2.34
CA TRP A 166 11.13 7.17 -2.87
C TRP A 166 12.38 6.34 -3.16
N ALA A 167 13.44 6.96 -3.71
CA ALA A 167 14.69 6.28 -3.96
C ALA A 167 15.37 5.76 -2.67
N VAL A 168 15.23 6.47 -1.55
CA VAL A 168 15.79 6.04 -0.25
C VAL A 168 15.03 4.83 0.28
N THR A 169 13.70 4.84 0.24
CA THR A 169 12.88 3.70 0.70
C THR A 169 13.00 2.51 -0.24
N LEU A 170 12.98 2.74 -1.57
CA LEU A 170 13.20 1.71 -2.57
C LEU A 170 14.54 0.97 -2.37
N ALA A 171 15.60 1.69 -1.98
CA ALA A 171 16.90 1.08 -1.68
C ALA A 171 16.86 0.06 -0.52
N GLN A 172 15.78 0.04 0.26
CA GLN A 172 15.55 -0.94 1.35
C GLN A 172 14.75 -2.16 0.87
N TRP A 173 14.45 -2.25 -0.42
CA TRP A 173 13.71 -3.36 -1.00
C TRP A 173 14.66 -4.42 -1.58
N SER A 174 14.13 -5.66 -1.67
CA SER A 174 14.73 -6.71 -2.50
C SER A 174 14.47 -6.39 -3.99
N PRO A 175 15.48 -6.46 -4.87
CA PRO A 175 15.25 -6.34 -6.31
C PRO A 175 14.24 -7.36 -6.86
N TYR A 176 14.23 -8.60 -6.32
CA TYR A 176 13.23 -9.62 -6.66
C TYR A 176 11.81 -9.14 -6.34
N ALA A 177 11.61 -8.58 -5.15
CA ALA A 177 10.31 -8.07 -4.72
C ALA A 177 9.82 -6.94 -5.63
N VAL A 178 10.69 -5.98 -5.92
CA VAL A 178 10.36 -4.83 -6.80
C VAL A 178 9.97 -5.32 -8.20
N HIS A 179 10.75 -6.23 -8.78
CA HIS A 179 10.47 -6.75 -10.12
C HIS A 179 9.17 -7.56 -10.17
N ARG A 180 9.02 -8.55 -9.28
CA ARG A 180 7.85 -9.46 -9.28
C ARG A 180 6.55 -8.73 -8.96
N MET A 181 6.55 -7.79 -7.99
CA MET A 181 5.38 -6.93 -7.75
C MET A 181 5.03 -6.09 -8.98
N SER A 182 6.03 -5.53 -9.67
CA SER A 182 5.83 -4.74 -10.89
C SER A 182 5.26 -5.58 -12.02
N VAL A 183 5.78 -6.80 -12.22
CA VAL A 183 5.23 -7.75 -13.20
C VAL A 183 3.78 -8.11 -12.87
N ASN A 184 3.47 -8.38 -11.60
CA ASN A 184 2.09 -8.64 -11.20
C ASN A 184 1.18 -7.42 -11.38
N ALA A 185 1.68 -6.20 -11.13
CA ALA A 185 0.92 -4.97 -11.36
C ALA A 185 0.55 -4.78 -12.84
N VAL A 186 1.44 -5.18 -13.76
CA VAL A 186 1.18 -5.13 -15.22
C VAL A 186 0.23 -6.25 -15.65
N GLN A 187 0.35 -7.45 -15.06
CA GLN A 187 -0.54 -8.57 -15.36
C GLN A 187 -1.95 -8.38 -14.81
N GLY A 188 -2.08 -7.63 -13.71
CA GLY A 188 -3.31 -7.50 -12.94
C GLY A 188 -3.64 -8.73 -12.10
N GLY A 189 -4.75 -8.65 -11.37
CA GLY A 189 -5.32 -9.76 -10.62
C GLY A 189 -6.12 -10.72 -11.51
N GLN A 190 -6.40 -11.93 -11.02
CA GLN A 190 -7.32 -12.87 -11.70
C GLN A 190 -8.74 -12.29 -11.82
N THR A 191 -9.15 -11.49 -10.84
CA THR A 191 -10.35 -10.65 -10.87
C THR A 191 -9.91 -9.20 -10.87
N SER A 192 -10.60 -8.33 -11.61
CA SER A 192 -10.32 -6.90 -11.61
C SER A 192 -10.38 -6.33 -10.18
N TRP A 193 -9.33 -5.64 -9.73
CA TRP A 193 -9.31 -4.99 -8.42
C TRP A 193 -10.35 -3.88 -8.34
N ARG A 194 -10.60 -3.16 -9.44
CA ARG A 194 -11.67 -2.18 -9.57
C ARG A 194 -13.03 -2.80 -9.32
N GLN A 195 -13.32 -3.94 -9.98
CA GLN A 195 -14.59 -4.64 -9.79
C GLN A 195 -14.72 -5.17 -8.36
N MET A 196 -13.63 -5.73 -7.78
CA MET A 196 -13.65 -6.13 -6.38
C MET A 196 -13.97 -4.96 -5.44
N LEU A 197 -13.36 -3.78 -5.67
CA LEU A 197 -13.63 -2.58 -4.87
C LEU A 197 -15.11 -2.20 -4.94
N TYR A 198 -15.72 -2.25 -6.12
CA TYR A 198 -17.14 -1.92 -6.29
C TYR A 198 -18.04 -2.95 -5.60
N ASP A 199 -17.71 -4.23 -5.70
CA ASP A 199 -18.51 -5.34 -5.14
C ASP A 199 -18.38 -5.47 -3.61
N LEU A 200 -17.35 -4.90 -2.99
CA LEU A 200 -17.18 -4.93 -1.55
C LEU A 200 -18.32 -4.16 -0.86
N ASN A 201 -19.15 -4.87 -0.11
CA ASN A 201 -20.24 -4.27 0.67
C ASN A 201 -19.75 -3.88 2.07
N LEU A 202 -18.89 -2.87 2.13
CA LEU A 202 -18.39 -2.27 3.37
C LEU A 202 -18.14 -0.77 3.14
N PRO A 203 -18.14 0.06 4.21
CA PRO A 203 -17.74 1.47 4.17
C PRO A 203 -16.36 1.63 3.57
N LYS A 204 -16.23 2.53 2.60
CA LYS A 204 -14.97 2.75 1.87
C LYS A 204 -14.83 4.17 1.37
N ALA A 205 -13.60 4.66 1.30
CA ALA A 205 -13.27 5.96 0.71
C ALA A 205 -11.95 5.89 -0.06
N VAL A 206 -11.81 6.77 -1.06
CA VAL A 206 -10.56 6.90 -1.82
C VAL A 206 -10.04 8.33 -1.69
N ILE A 207 -8.74 8.45 -1.41
CA ILE A 207 -8.03 9.70 -1.17
C ILE A 207 -7.13 10.00 -2.37
N PHE A 208 -7.15 11.24 -2.84
CA PHE A 208 -6.28 11.74 -3.90
C PHE A 208 -5.49 12.97 -3.43
N GLY A 209 -4.27 13.12 -3.90
CA GLY A 209 -3.54 14.37 -3.77
C GLY A 209 -4.03 15.40 -4.78
N ARG A 210 -4.14 16.66 -4.38
CA ARG A 210 -4.58 17.75 -5.28
C ARG A 210 -3.72 17.87 -6.54
N LYS A 211 -2.40 17.64 -6.40
CA LYS A 211 -1.46 17.75 -7.52
C LYS A 211 -1.53 16.60 -8.51
N SER A 212 -2.18 15.49 -8.14
CA SER A 212 -2.45 14.36 -9.04
C SER A 212 -3.68 14.56 -9.90
N LEU A 213 -4.52 15.56 -9.60
CA LEU A 213 -5.75 15.83 -10.35
C LEU A 213 -5.49 16.79 -11.54
N PRO A 214 -6.19 16.64 -12.68
CA PRO A 214 -7.26 15.67 -12.93
C PRO A 214 -6.74 14.24 -13.15
N ASP A 215 -7.55 13.25 -12.72
CA ASP A 215 -7.25 11.83 -12.80
C ASP A 215 -8.50 11.05 -13.25
N ASN A 216 -8.31 10.04 -14.12
CA ASN A 216 -9.41 9.25 -14.67
C ASN A 216 -10.08 8.36 -13.59
N ASP A 217 -9.31 7.86 -12.64
CA ASP A 217 -9.83 7.05 -11.53
C ASP A 217 -10.68 7.91 -10.60
N TYR A 218 -10.27 9.16 -10.36
CA TYR A 218 -11.08 10.11 -9.59
C TYR A 218 -12.48 10.26 -10.20
N THR A 219 -12.55 10.44 -11.52
CA THR A 219 -13.82 10.62 -12.24
C THR A 219 -14.68 9.36 -12.18
N SER A 220 -14.10 8.20 -12.53
CA SER A 220 -14.85 6.94 -12.58
C SER A 220 -15.30 6.44 -11.20
N LEU A 221 -14.53 6.69 -10.14
CA LEU A 221 -14.92 6.38 -8.76
C LEU A 221 -16.06 7.30 -8.28
N ALA A 222 -16.01 8.59 -8.62
CA ALA A 222 -17.10 9.53 -8.32
C ALA A 222 -18.41 9.11 -9.00
N GLU A 223 -18.35 8.72 -10.27
CA GLU A 223 -19.51 8.22 -11.03
C GLU A 223 -20.07 6.92 -10.44
N ALA A 224 -19.20 6.07 -9.88
CA ALA A 224 -19.59 4.85 -9.17
C ALA A 224 -20.12 5.11 -7.74
N GLY A 225 -20.14 6.35 -7.29
CA GLY A 225 -20.63 6.74 -5.96
C GLY A 225 -19.69 6.38 -4.81
N VAL A 226 -18.40 6.15 -5.09
CA VAL A 226 -17.39 5.92 -4.05
C VAL A 226 -17.04 7.26 -3.40
N PRO A 227 -17.10 7.39 -2.07
CA PRO A 227 -16.68 8.60 -1.36
C PRO A 227 -15.23 8.98 -1.67
N LEU A 228 -15.01 10.24 -2.05
CA LEU A 228 -13.69 10.76 -2.41
C LEU A 228 -13.24 11.84 -1.42
N ARG A 229 -11.94 11.86 -1.14
CA ARG A 229 -11.28 12.90 -0.35
C ARG A 229 -10.08 13.43 -1.12
N VAL A 230 -9.75 14.68 -0.88
CA VAL A 230 -8.59 15.33 -1.52
C VAL A 230 -7.68 15.92 -0.44
N VAL A 231 -6.40 15.60 -0.55
CA VAL A 231 -5.35 16.19 0.29
C VAL A 231 -4.72 17.35 -0.46
N GLU A 232 -4.88 18.56 0.06
CA GLU A 232 -4.30 19.77 -0.53
C GLU A 232 -2.75 19.75 -0.40
N ASP A 233 -2.08 20.46 -1.29
CA ASP A 233 -0.63 20.58 -1.34
C ASP A 233 0.16 19.26 -1.49
N ALA A 234 -0.50 18.18 -1.86
CA ALA A 234 0.08 16.86 -2.04
C ALA A 234 -0.23 16.29 -3.43
N GLY A 235 0.68 15.43 -3.93
CA GLY A 235 0.51 14.53 -5.06
C GLY A 235 0.46 13.08 -4.57
N HIS A 236 1.05 12.17 -5.33
CA HIS A 236 1.03 10.73 -5.04
C HIS A 236 1.66 10.36 -3.68
N SER A 237 2.69 11.08 -3.26
CA SER A 237 3.43 10.80 -2.01
C SER A 237 2.87 11.56 -0.80
N MET A 238 1.54 11.57 -0.63
CA MET A 238 0.82 12.35 0.39
C MET A 238 1.36 12.18 1.81
N ALA A 239 1.84 10.98 2.17
CA ALA A 239 2.38 10.68 3.49
C ALA A 239 3.62 11.56 3.83
N TRP A 240 4.37 11.98 2.83
CA TRP A 240 5.54 12.86 2.99
C TRP A 240 5.25 14.32 2.67
N GLU A 241 4.37 14.57 1.69
CA GLU A 241 4.10 15.92 1.22
C GLU A 241 3.14 16.67 2.14
N ASN A 242 2.15 15.99 2.71
CA ASN A 242 1.19 16.55 3.66
C ASN A 242 0.66 15.45 4.62
N PRO A 243 1.47 15.00 5.59
CA PRO A 243 1.08 13.93 6.52
C PRO A 243 -0.15 14.31 7.37
N SER A 244 -0.30 15.57 7.74
CA SER A 244 -1.46 16.08 8.50
C SER A 244 -2.74 16.02 7.65
N GLY A 245 -2.66 16.45 6.38
CA GLY A 245 -3.78 16.38 5.45
C GLY A 245 -4.20 14.93 5.17
N LEU A 246 -3.24 14.01 5.02
CA LEU A 246 -3.53 12.58 4.85
C LEU A 246 -4.21 12.00 6.10
N ALA A 247 -3.71 12.30 7.30
CA ALA A 247 -4.33 11.83 8.55
C ALA A 247 -5.78 12.32 8.68
N GLN A 248 -6.04 13.59 8.38
CA GLN A 248 -7.40 14.15 8.39
C GLN A 248 -8.31 13.49 7.34
N ALA A 249 -7.78 13.21 6.14
CA ALA A 249 -8.55 12.53 5.08
C ALA A 249 -8.89 11.08 5.48
N ILE A 250 -7.96 10.36 6.13
CA ILE A 250 -8.23 9.02 6.68
C ILE A 250 -9.36 9.08 7.70
N VAL A 251 -9.28 9.96 8.70
CA VAL A 251 -10.32 10.11 9.72
C VAL A 251 -11.68 10.55 9.12
N ALA A 252 -11.66 11.37 8.08
CA ALA A 252 -12.87 11.75 7.38
C ALA A 252 -13.52 10.55 6.65
N GLY A 253 -12.69 9.66 6.07
CA GLY A 253 -13.16 8.43 5.42
C GLY A 253 -13.75 7.38 6.38
N LEU A 254 -13.43 7.44 7.69
CA LEU A 254 -14.06 6.58 8.71
C LEU A 254 -15.50 6.96 9.05
N LYS A 255 -16.01 8.05 8.49
CA LYS A 255 -17.37 8.56 8.76
C LYS A 255 -18.34 8.33 7.59
N ASP A 256 -17.84 7.75 6.50
CA ASP A 256 -18.60 7.37 5.31
C ASP A 256 -19.26 6.00 5.52
#